data_37c421dbc2ef425193e9d6ba9b611838
#
_entry.id   37c421dbc2ef425193e9d6ba9b611838
#
_cell.length_a   1.000
_cell.length_b   1.000
_cell.length_c   1.000
_cell.angle_alpha   90.00
_cell.angle_beta   90.00
_cell.angle_gamma   90.00
#
_symmetry.space_group_name_H-M   'P 1'
#
loop_
_entity.id
_entity.type
_entity.pdbx_description
1 polymer ?
#
loop_
_entity_poly.entity_id
_entity_poly.type
_entity_poly.pdbx_seq_one_letter_code
_entity_poly.pdbx_strand_id
1 'polypeptide(L)'
;MNKVLFFRSVVLSCIILNVLFSCARKNEKLPDSAKVDTGTKLSVETSPERLFFHYWDNFDFKDTIALRDPAIGEQLLVDFIASLPKFPDTISSRAIKHMLSKAKPFPTSFEFFKKQYEHYLHDPNSPVRNDLYYKPVLEFLLDSCKLGEADKYIYNAQLALVKKNNVGSAAVDFEFQIPTGGKRKISSVHAPFVLLFFYEPGCPHCETAIAELQTSTRFRQLVDKGILNVLAIYALGDHNVWKAYQSHIPATWTNGFDNSKQVLAKGLYDIRASPTIYLLDINKKVLLKDTDLSNVALFLNAQSTLNI
;
A
#
# COMPACT_ATOMS: atom_id res chain seq x y z
N MET A 1 10.84 -28.31 21.28
CA MET A 1 11.32 -29.31 20.29
C MET A 1 11.31 -28.62 18.93
N ASN A 2 12.52 -28.26 18.47
CA ASN A 2 12.77 -27.38 17.28
C ASN A 2 12.39 -28.06 15.96
N LYS A 3 11.76 -27.31 15.05
CA LYS A 3 11.91 -27.56 13.61
C LYS A 3 12.11 -26.23 12.88
N VAL A 4 13.38 -25.92 12.65
CA VAL A 4 13.84 -24.88 11.72
C VAL A 4 13.78 -25.50 10.31
N LEU A 5 12.99 -24.93 9.39
CA LEU A 5 13.04 -25.30 7.99
C LEU A 5 13.98 -24.34 7.24
N PHE A 6 15.08 -24.91 6.75
CA PHE A 6 16.05 -24.28 5.85
C PHE A 6 15.45 -24.11 4.46
N PHE A 7 15.39 -22.89 3.96
CA PHE A 7 15.21 -22.62 2.53
C PHE A 7 16.58 -22.69 1.83
N ARG A 8 16.74 -23.68 0.96
CA ARG A 8 17.92 -23.83 0.08
C ARG A 8 17.73 -22.97 -1.17
N SER A 9 18.61 -21.99 -1.35
CA SER A 9 18.85 -21.26 -2.60
C SER A 9 19.36 -22.21 -3.68
N VAL A 10 18.67 -22.31 -4.79
CA VAL A 10 19.19 -22.94 -6.02
C VAL A 10 19.66 -21.85 -6.95
N VAL A 11 20.97 -21.69 -7.04
CA VAL A 11 21.62 -20.83 -8.05
C VAL A 11 21.78 -21.67 -9.31
N LEU A 12 21.06 -21.34 -10.37
CA LEU A 12 21.22 -21.96 -11.70
C LEU A 12 22.19 -21.14 -12.52
N SER A 13 23.39 -21.70 -12.72
CA SER A 13 24.46 -21.15 -13.55
C SER A 13 24.16 -21.43 -15.04
N CYS A 14 23.90 -20.39 -15.85
CA CYS A 14 23.81 -20.51 -17.29
C CYS A 14 25.19 -20.37 -17.94
N ILE A 15 25.69 -21.46 -18.49
CA ILE A 15 26.90 -21.52 -19.32
C ILE A 15 26.54 -21.00 -20.70
N ILE A 16 27.22 -19.93 -21.13
CA ILE A 16 27.13 -19.36 -22.48
C ILE A 16 28.08 -20.16 -23.40
N LEU A 17 27.52 -20.88 -24.36
CA LEU A 17 28.27 -21.54 -25.42
C LEU A 17 28.23 -20.69 -26.69
N ASN A 18 29.36 -20.04 -27.00
CA ASN A 18 29.56 -19.34 -28.27
C ASN A 18 29.85 -20.35 -29.41
N VAL A 19 28.97 -20.43 -30.40
CA VAL A 19 29.23 -21.12 -31.64
C VAL A 19 29.34 -20.07 -32.76
N LEU A 20 30.56 -19.86 -33.22
CA LEU A 20 30.87 -19.07 -34.42
C LEU A 20 30.53 -19.91 -35.65
N PHE A 21 29.57 -19.50 -36.45
CA PHE A 21 29.36 -19.99 -37.80
C PHE A 21 29.65 -18.87 -38.79
N SER A 22 30.78 -19.04 -39.48
CA SER A 22 31.15 -18.29 -40.70
C SER A 22 30.42 -18.92 -41.90
N CYS A 23 29.65 -18.14 -42.63
CA CYS A 23 29.22 -18.57 -43.97
C CYS A 23 29.25 -17.43 -44.98
N ALA A 24 29.82 -17.77 -46.12
CA ALA A 24 30.19 -16.94 -47.25
C ALA A 24 29.01 -16.26 -47.95
N ARG A 25 29.29 -15.06 -48.47
CA ARG A 25 28.43 -14.29 -49.38
C ARG A 25 28.23 -15.01 -50.71
N LYS A 26 26.98 -15.12 -51.17
CA LYS A 26 26.60 -15.16 -52.57
C LYS A 26 25.71 -13.97 -52.88
N ASN A 27 26.16 -13.15 -53.85
CA ASN A 27 25.39 -12.04 -54.41
C ASN A 27 24.28 -12.59 -55.30
N GLU A 28 23.03 -12.27 -55.00
CA GLU A 28 21.94 -12.32 -55.98
C GLU A 28 21.20 -10.98 -55.97
N LYS A 29 20.90 -10.50 -57.20
CA LYS A 29 20.31 -9.19 -57.51
C LYS A 29 18.85 -9.15 -57.08
N LEU A 30 18.43 -8.02 -56.43
CA LEU A 30 17.04 -7.66 -56.16
C LEU A 30 16.26 -7.44 -57.48
N PRO A 31 14.97 -7.81 -57.51
CA PRO A 31 13.98 -7.15 -58.35
C PRO A 31 13.31 -6.01 -57.57
N ASP A 32 13.05 -4.96 -58.32
CA ASP A 32 12.51 -3.66 -57.91
C ASP A 32 11.03 -3.73 -57.50
N SER A 33 10.68 -2.87 -56.51
CA SER A 33 9.33 -2.34 -56.18
C SER A 33 8.19 -3.30 -55.81
N ALA A 34 8.05 -3.54 -54.50
CA ALA A 34 6.73 -3.60 -53.88
C ALA A 34 6.75 -2.73 -52.62
N LYS A 35 5.98 -1.64 -52.60
CA LYS A 35 5.72 -0.83 -51.44
C LYS A 35 4.98 -1.74 -50.44
N VAL A 36 5.69 -2.20 -49.42
CA VAL A 36 5.07 -2.82 -48.24
C VAL A 36 4.74 -1.69 -47.31
N ASP A 37 3.45 -1.38 -47.26
CA ASP A 37 2.84 -0.58 -46.20
C ASP A 37 3.00 -1.34 -44.90
N THR A 38 4.12 -1.11 -44.18
CA THR A 38 4.36 -1.66 -42.86
C THR A 38 3.57 -0.87 -41.86
N GLY A 39 2.27 -1.16 -41.85
CA GLY A 39 1.29 -0.57 -41.00
C GLY A 39 1.58 -0.80 -39.54
N THR A 40 1.53 0.28 -38.84
CA THR A 40 1.47 0.59 -37.42
C THR A 40 0.41 -0.20 -36.61
N LYS A 41 0.05 -1.42 -36.99
CA LYS A 41 -1.05 -2.17 -36.35
C LYS A 41 -0.61 -3.34 -35.44
N LEU A 42 0.65 -3.78 -35.47
CA LEU A 42 1.09 -4.94 -34.69
C LEU A 42 1.57 -4.58 -33.26
N SER A 43 1.87 -3.33 -32.97
CA SER A 43 2.43 -2.94 -31.65
C SER A 43 1.37 -2.68 -30.57
N VAL A 44 0.09 -2.54 -30.90
CA VAL A 44 -0.98 -2.27 -29.96
C VAL A 44 -1.55 -3.55 -29.33
N GLU A 45 -1.37 -4.71 -29.96
CA GLU A 45 -1.99 -5.96 -29.48
C GLU A 45 -1.22 -6.69 -28.36
N THR A 46 0.01 -6.31 -28.08
CA THR A 46 0.91 -7.00 -27.13
C THR A 46 1.51 -6.07 -26.08
N SER A 47 0.91 -4.90 -25.80
CA SER A 47 1.46 -4.04 -24.75
C SER A 47 1.33 -4.71 -23.36
N PRO A 48 2.32 -4.53 -22.46
CA PRO A 48 2.27 -5.08 -21.09
C PRO A 48 0.99 -4.69 -20.35
N GLU A 49 0.49 -3.46 -20.55
CA GLU A 49 -0.74 -2.96 -19.93
C GLU A 49 -1.97 -3.71 -20.43
N ARG A 50 -2.01 -4.06 -21.72
CA ARG A 50 -3.10 -4.83 -22.30
C ARG A 50 -3.08 -6.28 -21.78
N LEU A 51 -1.91 -6.91 -21.76
CA LEU A 51 -1.75 -8.26 -21.20
C LEU A 51 -2.17 -8.30 -19.73
N PHE A 52 -1.78 -7.29 -18.96
CA PHE A 52 -2.17 -7.19 -17.56
C PHE A 52 -3.67 -6.96 -17.39
N PHE A 53 -4.29 -6.11 -18.20
CA PHE A 53 -5.75 -5.89 -18.17
C PHE A 53 -6.52 -7.18 -18.44
N HIS A 54 -5.99 -8.04 -19.32
CA HIS A 54 -6.58 -9.33 -19.70
C HIS A 54 -6.05 -10.52 -18.90
N TYR A 55 -5.35 -10.29 -17.81
CA TYR A 55 -4.72 -11.32 -16.97
C TYR A 55 -5.68 -12.46 -16.61
N TRP A 56 -6.95 -12.15 -16.33
CA TRP A 56 -7.98 -13.09 -15.90
C TRP A 56 -8.84 -13.68 -17.03
N ASP A 57 -8.56 -13.37 -18.30
CA ASP A 57 -9.43 -13.76 -19.41
C ASP A 57 -9.46 -15.28 -19.65
N ASN A 58 -8.38 -15.96 -19.29
CA ASN A 58 -8.27 -17.42 -19.44
C ASN A 58 -8.62 -18.19 -18.16
N PHE A 59 -9.01 -17.52 -17.06
CA PHE A 59 -9.43 -18.19 -15.83
C PHE A 59 -10.89 -18.60 -15.94
N ASP A 60 -11.17 -19.90 -15.70
CA ASP A 60 -12.57 -20.39 -15.66
C ASP A 60 -13.19 -20.16 -14.29
N PHE A 61 -13.96 -19.10 -14.18
CA PHE A 61 -14.69 -18.76 -12.94
C PHE A 61 -15.78 -19.76 -12.56
N LYS A 62 -16.10 -20.78 -13.40
CA LYS A 62 -17.02 -21.88 -13.05
C LYS A 62 -16.31 -22.99 -12.29
N ASP A 63 -14.99 -23.12 -12.48
CA ASP A 63 -14.22 -24.19 -11.85
C ASP A 63 -13.99 -23.90 -10.36
N THR A 64 -14.92 -24.39 -9.53
CA THR A 64 -14.82 -24.22 -8.07
C THR A 64 -13.78 -25.16 -7.43
N ILE A 65 -13.23 -26.14 -8.16
CA ILE A 65 -12.15 -27.01 -7.68
C ILE A 65 -10.84 -26.23 -7.79
N ALA A 66 -10.53 -25.68 -8.97
CA ALA A 66 -9.38 -24.82 -9.16
C ALA A 66 -9.42 -23.58 -8.24
N LEU A 67 -10.61 -23.04 -7.99
CA LEU A 67 -10.79 -21.91 -7.07
C LEU A 67 -10.38 -22.22 -5.63
N ARG A 68 -10.65 -23.45 -5.15
CA ARG A 68 -10.35 -23.90 -3.79
C ARG A 68 -8.92 -24.39 -3.61
N ASP A 69 -8.23 -24.64 -4.70
CA ASP A 69 -6.80 -24.97 -4.66
C ASP A 69 -6.00 -23.67 -4.41
N PRO A 70 -5.34 -23.54 -3.25
CA PRO A 70 -4.56 -22.34 -2.94
C PRO A 70 -3.45 -22.06 -3.97
N ALA A 71 -2.91 -23.12 -4.58
CA ALA A 71 -1.87 -22.99 -5.60
C ALA A 71 -2.41 -22.42 -6.94
N ILE A 72 -3.73 -22.39 -7.12
CA ILE A 72 -4.38 -21.89 -8.33
C ILE A 72 -5.17 -20.62 -8.02
N GLY A 73 -6.30 -20.73 -7.30
CA GLY A 73 -7.23 -19.62 -7.11
C GLY A 73 -6.62 -18.46 -6.32
N GLU A 74 -6.01 -18.76 -5.18
CA GLU A 74 -5.40 -17.77 -4.30
C GLU A 74 -4.07 -17.24 -4.87
N GLN A 75 -3.18 -18.13 -5.34
CA GLN A 75 -1.88 -17.74 -5.88
C GLN A 75 -2.00 -16.82 -7.11
N LEU A 76 -2.93 -17.11 -8.03
CA LEU A 76 -3.18 -16.22 -9.17
C LEU A 76 -3.59 -14.81 -8.72
N LEU A 77 -4.39 -14.69 -7.66
CA LEU A 77 -4.76 -13.38 -7.13
C LEU A 77 -3.56 -12.68 -6.47
N VAL A 78 -2.75 -13.41 -5.71
CA VAL A 78 -1.54 -12.88 -5.09
C VAL A 78 -0.57 -12.35 -6.15
N ASP A 79 -0.34 -13.11 -7.21
CA ASP A 79 0.53 -12.70 -8.34
C ASP A 79 -0.05 -11.48 -9.08
N PHE A 80 -1.38 -11.44 -9.24
CA PHE A 80 -2.05 -10.28 -9.80
C PHE A 80 -1.88 -9.04 -8.93
N ILE A 81 -2.12 -9.14 -7.61
CA ILE A 81 -1.93 -8.06 -6.64
C ILE A 81 -0.48 -7.57 -6.64
N ALA A 82 0.50 -8.47 -6.62
CA ALA A 82 1.93 -8.15 -6.68
C ALA A 82 2.35 -7.45 -7.99
N SER A 83 1.54 -7.57 -9.03
CA SER A 83 1.77 -6.92 -10.32
C SER A 83 1.15 -5.51 -10.41
N LEU A 84 0.15 -5.17 -9.58
CA LEU A 84 -0.54 -3.87 -9.62
C LEU A 84 0.41 -2.66 -9.59
N PRO A 85 1.45 -2.61 -8.72
CA PRO A 85 2.36 -1.45 -8.65
C PRO A 85 3.24 -1.24 -9.89
N LYS A 86 3.31 -2.21 -10.80
CA LYS A 86 4.10 -2.14 -12.03
C LYS A 86 3.41 -1.34 -13.13
N PHE A 87 2.13 -1.01 -12.95
CA PHE A 87 1.29 -0.34 -13.94
C PHE A 87 0.71 0.96 -13.38
N PRO A 88 0.35 1.91 -14.26
CA PRO A 88 -0.36 3.11 -13.85
C PRO A 88 -1.63 2.78 -13.05
N ASP A 89 -1.94 3.59 -12.03
CA ASP A 89 -3.09 3.38 -11.12
C ASP A 89 -4.42 3.24 -11.86
N THR A 90 -4.56 3.96 -12.98
CA THR A 90 -5.75 3.89 -13.84
C THR A 90 -5.90 2.52 -14.51
N ILE A 91 -4.79 1.90 -14.92
CA ILE A 91 -4.78 0.56 -15.52
C ILE A 91 -5.07 -0.48 -14.44
N SER A 92 -4.39 -0.39 -13.29
CA SER A 92 -4.58 -1.30 -12.15
C SER A 92 -6.02 -1.27 -11.64
N SER A 93 -6.61 -0.08 -11.48
CA SER A 93 -8.01 0.08 -11.10
C SER A 93 -8.98 -0.56 -12.10
N ARG A 94 -8.74 -0.37 -13.39
CA ARG A 94 -9.56 -0.98 -14.46
C ARG A 94 -9.42 -2.49 -14.49
N ALA A 95 -8.21 -3.03 -14.31
CA ALA A 95 -7.95 -4.47 -14.30
C ALA A 95 -8.65 -5.16 -13.11
N ILE A 96 -8.65 -4.55 -11.91
CA ILE A 96 -9.39 -5.04 -10.75
C ILE A 96 -10.89 -5.09 -11.05
N LYS A 97 -11.48 -3.99 -11.56
CA LYS A 97 -12.91 -3.92 -11.90
C LYS A 97 -13.27 -4.91 -13.01
N HIS A 98 -12.40 -5.10 -14.00
CA HIS A 98 -12.58 -6.09 -15.06
C HIS A 98 -12.63 -7.51 -14.51
N MET A 99 -11.68 -7.89 -13.67
CA MET A 99 -11.67 -9.19 -12.99
C MET A 99 -12.97 -9.43 -12.20
N LEU A 100 -13.38 -8.48 -11.36
CA LEU A 100 -14.60 -8.59 -10.57
C LEU A 100 -15.84 -8.70 -11.47
N SER A 101 -15.88 -8.02 -12.61
CA SER A 101 -16.99 -8.13 -13.57
C SER A 101 -17.09 -9.52 -14.20
N LYS A 102 -15.94 -10.18 -14.43
CA LYS A 102 -15.89 -11.57 -14.93
C LYS A 102 -16.29 -12.58 -13.86
N ALA A 103 -15.90 -12.36 -12.60
CA ALA A 103 -16.27 -13.24 -11.49
C ALA A 103 -17.76 -13.12 -11.11
N LYS A 104 -18.35 -11.92 -11.25
CA LYS A 104 -19.72 -11.60 -10.77
C LYS A 104 -20.83 -12.55 -11.24
N PRO A 105 -20.86 -13.08 -12.50
CA PRO A 105 -21.86 -14.08 -12.92
C PRO A 105 -21.79 -15.41 -12.17
N PHE A 106 -20.70 -15.68 -11.43
CA PHE A 106 -20.43 -16.92 -10.72
C PHE A 106 -20.37 -16.66 -9.21
N PRO A 107 -21.48 -16.83 -8.46
CA PRO A 107 -21.57 -16.38 -7.06
C PRO A 107 -20.46 -16.93 -6.15
N THR A 108 -20.11 -18.22 -6.28
CA THR A 108 -19.06 -18.84 -5.46
C THR A 108 -17.70 -18.19 -5.69
N SER A 109 -17.33 -17.97 -6.95
CA SER A 109 -16.05 -17.32 -7.31
C SER A 109 -16.05 -15.85 -6.94
N PHE A 110 -17.17 -15.16 -7.14
CA PHE A 110 -17.29 -13.75 -6.77
C PHE A 110 -17.10 -13.54 -5.27
N GLU A 111 -17.79 -14.34 -4.43
CA GLU A 111 -17.64 -14.25 -2.97
C GLU A 111 -16.22 -14.63 -2.50
N PHE A 112 -15.61 -15.64 -3.14
CA PHE A 112 -14.21 -15.99 -2.85
C PHE A 112 -13.29 -14.81 -3.12
N PHE A 113 -13.27 -14.27 -4.34
CA PHE A 113 -12.36 -13.18 -4.70
C PHE A 113 -12.66 -11.88 -3.94
N LYS A 114 -13.93 -11.59 -3.66
CA LYS A 114 -14.30 -10.46 -2.79
C LYS A 114 -13.64 -10.57 -1.42
N LYS A 115 -13.72 -11.74 -0.78
CA LYS A 115 -13.07 -12.00 0.53
C LYS A 115 -11.55 -11.94 0.43
N GLN A 116 -10.96 -12.47 -0.63
CA GLN A 116 -9.52 -12.45 -0.83
C GLN A 116 -9.00 -11.01 -1.06
N TYR A 117 -9.71 -10.18 -1.83
CA TYR A 117 -9.36 -8.76 -1.96
C TYR A 117 -9.44 -8.03 -0.61
N GLU A 118 -10.46 -8.29 0.19
CA GLU A 118 -10.58 -7.73 1.53
C GLU A 118 -9.40 -8.19 2.42
N HIS A 119 -9.10 -9.49 2.41
CA HIS A 119 -8.00 -10.09 3.17
C HIS A 119 -6.64 -9.48 2.77
N TYR A 120 -6.31 -9.43 1.48
CA TYR A 120 -5.00 -8.95 1.04
C TYR A 120 -4.87 -7.43 1.04
N LEU A 121 -5.91 -6.69 0.63
CA LEU A 121 -5.80 -5.25 0.42
C LEU A 121 -6.36 -4.40 1.55
N HIS A 122 -7.16 -4.97 2.47
CA HIS A 122 -7.84 -4.20 3.51
C HIS A 122 -7.61 -4.71 4.95
N ASP A 123 -7.29 -5.98 5.17
CA ASP A 123 -6.95 -6.48 6.51
C ASP A 123 -5.77 -5.67 7.07
N PRO A 124 -5.91 -5.11 8.29
CA PRO A 124 -4.84 -4.31 8.89
C PRO A 124 -3.53 -5.07 9.12
N ASN A 125 -3.57 -6.39 9.20
CA ASN A 125 -2.40 -7.25 9.39
C ASN A 125 -1.80 -7.75 8.07
N SER A 126 -2.41 -7.43 6.93
CA SER A 126 -1.88 -7.82 5.63
C SER A 126 -0.62 -7.02 5.27
N PRO A 127 0.51 -7.69 4.94
CA PRO A 127 1.72 -7.00 4.54
C PRO A 127 1.62 -6.31 3.17
N VAL A 128 0.56 -6.61 2.40
CA VAL A 128 0.29 -6.02 1.07
C VAL A 128 -0.95 -5.13 1.08
N ARG A 129 -1.44 -4.76 2.29
CA ARG A 129 -2.55 -3.83 2.45
C ARG A 129 -2.30 -2.55 1.66
N ASN A 130 -3.30 -2.15 0.84
CA ASN A 130 -3.17 -0.98 0.00
C ASN A 130 -4.52 -0.38 -0.37
N ASP A 131 -4.83 0.78 0.19
CA ASP A 131 -6.09 1.50 -0.05
C ASP A 131 -6.29 1.92 -1.51
N LEU A 132 -5.20 2.20 -2.25
CA LEU A 132 -5.25 2.58 -3.65
C LEU A 132 -5.87 1.47 -4.50
N TYR A 133 -5.52 0.22 -4.20
CA TYR A 133 -6.02 -0.96 -4.91
C TYR A 133 -7.31 -1.54 -4.30
N TYR A 134 -7.60 -1.28 -3.02
CA TYR A 134 -8.86 -1.66 -2.42
C TYR A 134 -10.02 -0.74 -2.81
N LYS A 135 -9.75 0.53 -3.06
CA LYS A 135 -10.75 1.51 -3.51
C LYS A 135 -11.56 1.04 -4.73
N PRO A 136 -10.96 0.58 -5.86
CA PRO A 136 -11.73 0.09 -7.00
C PRO A 136 -12.57 -1.16 -6.70
N VAL A 137 -12.19 -1.99 -5.72
CA VAL A 137 -13.02 -3.09 -5.24
C VAL A 137 -14.30 -2.55 -4.61
N LEU A 138 -14.18 -1.62 -3.67
CA LEU A 138 -15.33 -0.98 -3.00
C LEU A 138 -16.25 -0.25 -3.98
N GLU A 139 -15.67 0.50 -4.92
CA GLU A 139 -16.44 1.17 -5.98
C GLU A 139 -17.22 0.15 -6.82
N PHE A 140 -16.59 -0.95 -7.23
CA PHE A 140 -17.28 -2.00 -8.00
C PHE A 140 -18.42 -2.63 -7.20
N LEU A 141 -18.23 -2.93 -5.92
CA LEU A 141 -19.27 -3.51 -5.06
C LEU A 141 -20.47 -2.57 -4.94
N LEU A 142 -20.22 -1.29 -4.69
CA LEU A 142 -21.27 -0.28 -4.50
C LEU A 142 -22.05 0.01 -5.81
N ASP A 143 -21.33 0.09 -6.93
CA ASP A 143 -21.91 0.50 -8.21
C ASP A 143 -22.57 -0.68 -8.97
N SER A 144 -22.06 -1.89 -8.79
CA SER A 144 -22.39 -3.01 -9.68
C SER A 144 -23.11 -4.17 -9.00
N CYS A 145 -23.19 -4.20 -7.65
CA CYS A 145 -23.82 -5.30 -6.92
C CYS A 145 -25.14 -4.88 -6.28
N LYS A 146 -26.08 -5.82 -6.18
CA LYS A 146 -27.29 -5.66 -5.38
C LYS A 146 -26.93 -5.95 -3.92
N LEU A 147 -26.71 -4.90 -3.14
CA LEU A 147 -26.31 -4.97 -1.74
C LEU A 147 -27.50 -4.74 -0.81
N GLY A 148 -27.51 -5.42 0.33
CA GLY A 148 -28.35 -5.07 1.46
C GLY A 148 -27.92 -3.73 2.11
N GLU A 149 -28.80 -3.13 2.90
CA GLU A 149 -28.51 -1.82 3.51
C GLU A 149 -27.31 -1.87 4.47
N ALA A 150 -27.10 -2.98 5.18
CA ALA A 150 -25.95 -3.17 6.07
C ALA A 150 -24.64 -3.17 5.28
N ASP A 151 -24.56 -3.94 4.17
CA ASP A 151 -23.37 -3.99 3.33
C ASP A 151 -23.08 -2.64 2.67
N LYS A 152 -24.12 -1.96 2.18
CA LYS A 152 -23.97 -0.59 1.64
C LYS A 152 -23.40 0.37 2.66
N TYR A 153 -23.90 0.32 3.91
CA TYR A 153 -23.38 1.16 4.97
C TYR A 153 -21.90 0.87 5.25
N ILE A 154 -21.52 -0.40 5.37
CA ILE A 154 -20.13 -0.84 5.62
C ILE A 154 -19.22 -0.38 4.47
N TYR A 155 -19.56 -0.71 3.22
CA TYR A 155 -18.69 -0.37 2.09
C TYR A 155 -18.61 1.13 1.81
N ASN A 156 -19.69 1.90 2.06
CA ASN A 156 -19.60 3.36 2.00
C ASN A 156 -18.69 3.95 3.08
N ALA A 157 -18.75 3.42 4.31
CA ALA A 157 -17.87 3.84 5.39
C ALA A 157 -16.39 3.52 5.08
N GLN A 158 -16.11 2.31 4.60
CA GLN A 158 -14.77 1.91 4.13
C GLN A 158 -14.30 2.80 2.98
N LEU A 159 -15.14 3.02 1.96
CA LEU A 159 -14.80 3.88 0.82
C LEU A 159 -14.51 5.32 1.23
N ALA A 160 -15.28 5.86 2.19
CA ALA A 160 -15.03 7.18 2.73
C ALA A 160 -13.69 7.27 3.44
N LEU A 161 -13.28 6.20 4.14
CA LEU A 161 -12.01 6.12 4.87
C LEU A 161 -10.81 5.95 3.92
N VAL A 162 -10.86 5.03 2.96
CA VAL A 162 -9.77 4.81 2.00
C VAL A 162 -9.54 6.02 1.06
N LYS A 163 -10.54 6.90 0.90
CA LYS A 163 -10.40 8.15 0.14
C LYS A 163 -9.69 9.26 0.91
N LYS A 164 -9.50 9.13 2.24
CA LYS A 164 -8.84 10.13 3.07
C LYS A 164 -7.32 9.92 3.11
N ASN A 165 -6.61 11.01 3.33
CA ASN A 165 -5.17 11.02 3.57
C ASN A 165 -4.36 10.28 2.50
N ASN A 166 -4.79 10.34 1.23
CA ASN A 166 -4.04 9.71 0.15
C ASN A 166 -2.74 10.46 -0.13
N VAL A 167 -1.73 9.72 -0.59
CA VAL A 167 -0.45 10.32 -1.01
C VAL A 167 -0.72 11.45 -1.99
N GLY A 168 -0.11 12.60 -1.74
CA GLY A 168 -0.30 13.82 -2.51
C GLY A 168 -1.45 14.72 -2.05
N SER A 169 -2.39 14.26 -1.19
CA SER A 169 -3.45 15.09 -0.60
C SER A 169 -3.04 15.71 0.73
N ALA A 170 -3.76 16.75 1.18
CA ALA A 170 -3.62 17.26 2.53
C ALA A 170 -4.11 16.21 3.56
N ALA A 171 -3.33 16.00 4.62
CA ALA A 171 -3.74 15.21 5.76
C ALA A 171 -4.93 15.88 6.46
N VAL A 172 -5.89 15.07 6.90
CA VAL A 172 -7.05 15.59 7.65
C VAL A 172 -6.58 16.14 8.99
N ASP A 173 -6.83 17.43 9.22
CA ASP A 173 -6.44 18.09 10.47
C ASP A 173 -7.37 17.69 11.62
N PHE A 174 -6.83 17.55 12.83
CA PHE A 174 -7.60 17.33 14.04
C PHE A 174 -6.89 17.92 15.25
N GLU A 175 -7.68 18.19 16.31
CA GLU A 175 -7.19 18.72 17.57
C GLU A 175 -6.77 17.58 18.49
N PHE A 176 -5.63 17.76 19.19
CA PHE A 176 -5.13 16.86 20.22
C PHE A 176 -4.66 17.62 21.45
N GLN A 177 -4.75 16.99 22.62
CA GLN A 177 -4.25 17.51 23.87
C GLN A 177 -2.76 17.16 24.04
N ILE A 178 -1.96 18.11 24.54
CA ILE A 178 -0.55 17.87 24.89
C ILE A 178 -0.39 17.61 26.41
N PRO A 179 0.75 17.05 26.88
CA PRO A 179 0.95 16.70 28.28
C PRO A 179 0.75 17.84 29.28
N THR A 180 1.00 19.07 28.88
CA THR A 180 0.81 20.27 29.70
C THR A 180 -0.65 20.74 29.79
N GLY A 181 -1.59 20.01 29.19
CA GLY A 181 -3.04 20.31 29.18
C GLY A 181 -3.50 21.23 28.05
N GLY A 182 -2.60 21.82 27.29
CA GLY A 182 -2.95 22.63 26.13
C GLY A 182 -3.45 21.80 24.95
N LYS A 183 -4.11 22.47 24.00
CA LYS A 183 -4.60 21.87 22.77
C LYS A 183 -3.82 22.36 21.56
N ARG A 184 -3.55 21.46 20.62
CA ARG A 184 -2.86 21.74 19.35
C ARG A 184 -3.57 21.02 18.20
N LYS A 185 -3.25 21.41 16.99
CA LYS A 185 -3.67 20.71 15.76
C LYS A 185 -2.46 20.19 15.00
N ILE A 186 -2.64 19.19 14.13
CA ILE A 186 -1.57 18.71 13.25
C ILE A 186 -0.97 19.89 12.46
N SER A 187 -1.82 20.77 11.95
CA SER A 187 -1.42 21.97 11.19
C SER A 187 -0.45 22.89 11.95
N SER A 188 -0.49 22.89 13.30
CA SER A 188 0.39 23.70 14.15
C SER A 188 1.75 23.05 14.44
N VAL A 189 2.01 21.82 13.99
CA VAL A 189 3.30 21.16 14.16
C VAL A 189 4.23 21.57 13.02
N HIS A 190 5.27 22.35 13.33
CA HIS A 190 6.17 22.89 12.33
C HIS A 190 7.46 22.06 12.26
N ALA A 191 7.70 21.42 11.12
CA ALA A 191 8.97 20.82 10.70
C ALA A 191 8.91 20.58 9.19
N PRO A 192 10.06 20.47 8.47
CA PRO A 192 10.10 20.04 7.09
C PRO A 192 9.36 18.73 6.85
N PHE A 193 9.49 17.77 7.79
CA PHE A 193 8.74 16.52 7.78
C PHE A 193 8.09 16.27 9.14
N VAL A 194 6.87 15.76 9.13
CA VAL A 194 6.14 15.31 10.32
C VAL A 194 5.84 13.83 10.18
N LEU A 195 6.40 13.02 11.07
CA LEU A 195 6.05 11.61 11.21
C LEU A 195 4.83 11.53 12.14
N LEU A 196 3.64 11.43 11.58
CA LEU A 196 2.42 11.21 12.35
C LEU A 196 2.34 9.72 12.72
N PHE A 197 2.50 9.45 14.00
CA PHE A 197 2.65 8.12 14.57
C PHE A 197 1.49 7.86 15.54
N PHE A 198 0.48 7.12 15.07
CA PHE A 198 -0.58 6.63 15.94
C PHE A 198 -0.10 5.39 16.68
N TYR A 199 -0.17 5.42 18.00
CA TYR A 199 0.31 4.34 18.85
C TYR A 199 -0.73 3.92 19.88
N GLU A 200 -0.51 2.78 20.50
CA GLU A 200 -1.30 2.27 21.61
C GLU A 200 -0.34 1.87 22.75
N PRO A 201 -0.57 2.40 23.97
CA PRO A 201 0.20 2.00 25.15
C PRO A 201 0.16 0.49 25.38
N GLY A 202 1.32 -0.12 25.60
CA GLY A 202 1.47 -1.57 25.79
C GLY A 202 1.40 -2.41 24.52
N CYS A 203 1.35 -1.80 23.34
CA CYS A 203 1.46 -2.51 22.06
C CYS A 203 2.92 -2.85 21.76
N PRO A 204 3.31 -4.14 21.65
CA PRO A 204 4.72 -4.52 21.41
C PRO A 204 5.30 -3.98 20.10
N HIS A 205 4.49 -3.90 19.05
CA HIS A 205 4.92 -3.32 17.76
C HIS A 205 5.17 -1.82 17.86
N CYS A 206 4.36 -1.10 18.65
CA CYS A 206 4.57 0.31 18.91
C CYS A 206 5.85 0.55 19.72
N GLU A 207 6.10 -0.26 20.75
CA GLU A 207 7.32 -0.19 21.55
C GLU A 207 8.57 -0.47 20.70
N THR A 208 8.51 -1.47 19.82
CA THR A 208 9.58 -1.76 18.86
C THR A 208 9.85 -0.57 17.93
N ALA A 209 8.80 0.04 17.39
CA ALA A 209 8.93 1.20 16.50
C ALA A 209 9.46 2.44 17.24
N ILE A 210 9.02 2.68 18.49
CA ILE A 210 9.56 3.75 19.34
C ILE A 210 11.05 3.53 19.60
N ALA A 211 11.45 2.30 19.96
CA ALA A 211 12.84 1.94 20.19
C ALA A 211 13.70 2.12 18.93
N GLU A 212 13.20 1.72 17.76
CA GLU A 212 13.88 1.92 16.47
C GLU A 212 14.10 3.40 16.18
N LEU A 213 13.07 4.24 16.31
CA LEU A 213 13.18 5.69 16.12
C LEU A 213 14.18 6.33 17.09
N GLN A 214 14.25 5.83 18.35
CA GLN A 214 15.18 6.32 19.36
C GLN A 214 16.62 5.86 19.17
N THR A 215 16.85 4.63 18.68
CA THR A 215 18.19 4.04 18.55
C THR A 215 18.83 4.33 17.20
N SER A 216 18.03 4.51 16.15
CA SER A 216 18.52 4.86 14.82
C SER A 216 19.24 6.21 14.81
N THR A 217 20.52 6.19 14.50
CA THR A 217 21.35 7.41 14.36
C THR A 217 20.73 8.38 13.37
N ARG A 218 20.16 7.86 12.28
CA ARG A 218 19.55 8.68 11.22
C ARG A 218 18.32 9.44 11.72
N PHE A 219 17.36 8.73 12.32
CA PHE A 219 16.15 9.38 12.83
C PHE A 219 16.47 10.40 13.93
N ARG A 220 17.37 10.05 14.86
CA ARG A 220 17.82 11.00 15.90
C ARG A 220 18.40 12.27 15.30
N GLN A 221 19.33 12.16 14.35
CA GLN A 221 19.94 13.33 13.71
C GLN A 221 18.90 14.23 13.03
N LEU A 222 17.87 13.65 12.40
CA LEU A 222 16.80 14.43 11.76
C LEU A 222 15.91 15.13 12.80
N VAL A 223 15.62 14.47 13.92
CA VAL A 223 14.86 15.07 15.03
C VAL A 223 15.67 16.18 15.71
N ASP A 224 16.93 15.92 16.03
CA ASP A 224 17.83 16.90 16.71
C ASP A 224 18.06 18.16 15.87
N LYS A 225 18.07 18.01 14.54
CA LYS A 225 18.17 19.15 13.60
C LYS A 225 16.83 19.84 13.34
N GLY A 226 15.73 19.38 13.91
CA GLY A 226 14.39 19.92 13.65
C GLY A 226 13.87 19.66 12.24
N ILE A 227 14.51 18.75 11.48
CA ILE A 227 14.08 18.36 10.12
C ILE A 227 12.88 17.42 10.19
N LEU A 228 12.84 16.53 11.18
CA LEU A 228 11.75 15.60 11.44
C LEU A 228 11.13 15.88 12.80
N ASN A 229 9.82 16.10 12.86
CA ASN A 229 9.05 16.06 14.11
C ASN A 229 8.27 14.73 14.16
N VAL A 230 8.46 13.97 15.22
CA VAL A 230 7.62 12.80 15.50
C VAL A 230 6.41 13.28 16.31
N LEU A 231 5.24 13.25 15.69
CA LEU A 231 3.96 13.54 16.33
C LEU A 231 3.33 12.21 16.74
N ALA A 232 3.55 11.80 17.99
CA ALA A 232 3.00 10.58 18.56
C ALA A 232 1.61 10.85 19.12
N ILE A 233 0.57 10.18 18.58
CA ILE A 233 -0.84 10.38 18.96
C ILE A 233 -1.41 9.08 19.49
N TYR A 234 -1.96 9.14 20.71
CA TYR A 234 -2.83 8.11 21.24
C TYR A 234 -4.30 8.50 21.02
N ALA A 235 -5.01 7.75 20.17
CA ALA A 235 -6.33 8.12 19.67
C ALA A 235 -7.48 7.19 20.13
N LEU A 236 -7.18 5.99 20.64
CA LEU A 236 -8.20 4.96 20.88
C LEU A 236 -8.67 4.84 22.33
N GLY A 237 -7.92 5.35 23.29
CA GLY A 237 -8.07 4.92 24.64
C GLY A 237 -8.54 5.92 25.67
N ASP A 238 -8.03 5.74 26.88
CA ASP A 238 -8.34 6.47 28.10
C ASP A 238 -7.24 7.48 28.43
N HIS A 239 -7.65 8.65 28.92
CA HIS A 239 -6.74 9.73 29.29
C HIS A 239 -5.76 9.31 30.41
N ASN A 240 -6.18 8.50 31.39
CA ASN A 240 -5.30 8.07 32.47
C ASN A 240 -4.23 7.10 31.98
N VAL A 241 -4.57 6.21 31.03
CA VAL A 241 -3.62 5.33 30.37
C VAL A 241 -2.58 6.15 29.61
N TRP A 242 -3.01 7.15 28.83
CA TRP A 242 -2.08 8.06 28.14
C TRP A 242 -1.18 8.79 29.12
N LYS A 243 -1.75 9.34 30.22
CA LYS A 243 -0.99 10.07 31.23
C LYS A 243 0.08 9.19 31.89
N ALA A 244 -0.24 7.93 32.20
CA ALA A 244 0.71 6.98 32.77
C ALA A 244 1.83 6.60 31.78
N TYR A 245 1.53 6.60 30.48
CA TYR A 245 2.47 6.18 29.43
C TYR A 245 3.38 7.31 28.92
N GLN A 246 3.17 8.55 29.33
CA GLN A 246 3.91 9.73 28.83
C GLN A 246 5.44 9.59 28.92
N SER A 247 5.96 8.96 29.97
CA SER A 247 7.39 8.75 30.15
C SER A 247 8.04 7.81 29.13
N HIS A 248 7.24 7.02 28.40
CA HIS A 248 7.72 6.13 27.35
C HIS A 248 7.88 6.83 25.99
N ILE A 249 7.29 8.03 25.87
CA ILE A 249 7.42 8.84 24.65
C ILE A 249 8.59 9.84 24.83
N PRO A 250 9.57 9.89 23.92
CA PRO A 250 10.70 10.81 24.03
C PRO A 250 10.28 12.28 24.19
N ALA A 251 10.90 13.00 25.08
CA ALA A 251 10.59 14.41 25.35
C ALA A 251 10.85 15.33 24.13
N THR A 252 11.68 14.91 23.19
CA THR A 252 11.96 15.62 21.93
C THR A 252 10.83 15.47 20.90
N TRP A 253 9.88 14.58 21.14
CA TRP A 253 8.72 14.37 20.27
C TRP A 253 7.53 15.22 20.71
N THR A 254 6.60 15.43 19.80
CA THR A 254 5.29 15.97 20.16
C THR A 254 4.39 14.80 20.57
N ASN A 255 4.05 14.70 21.86
CA ASN A 255 3.13 13.69 22.36
C ASN A 255 1.71 14.27 22.45
N GLY A 256 0.72 13.59 21.90
CA GLY A 256 -0.65 14.03 21.83
C GLY A 256 -1.69 12.96 22.18
N PHE A 257 -2.84 13.41 22.67
CA PHE A 257 -4.00 12.59 22.99
C PHE A 257 -5.25 13.13 22.32
N ASP A 258 -5.97 12.28 21.57
CA ASP A 258 -7.28 12.63 21.01
C ASP A 258 -8.37 12.50 22.08
N ASN A 259 -8.44 13.47 22.98
CA ASN A 259 -9.39 13.49 24.09
C ASN A 259 -10.86 13.43 23.63
N SER A 260 -11.16 13.92 22.45
CA SER A 260 -12.52 13.92 21.87
C SER A 260 -12.82 12.66 21.04
N LYS A 261 -11.87 11.74 20.89
CA LYS A 261 -11.98 10.51 20.09
C LYS A 261 -12.44 10.77 18.65
N GLN A 262 -12.11 11.94 18.12
CA GLN A 262 -12.61 12.37 16.80
C GLN A 262 -11.94 11.58 15.65
N VAL A 263 -10.71 11.10 15.84
CA VAL A 263 -10.02 10.30 14.82
C VAL A 263 -10.84 9.06 14.49
N LEU A 264 -11.30 8.33 15.52
CA LEU A 264 -12.12 7.14 15.33
C LEU A 264 -13.58 7.51 15.00
N ALA A 265 -14.22 8.37 15.80
CA ALA A 265 -15.65 8.66 15.68
C ALA A 265 -16.04 9.29 14.34
N LYS A 266 -15.14 10.07 13.74
CA LYS A 266 -15.35 10.70 12.41
C LYS A 266 -14.62 9.97 11.26
N GLY A 267 -13.96 8.84 11.58
CA GLY A 267 -13.15 8.10 10.61
C GLY A 267 -12.14 9.03 9.91
N LEU A 268 -11.34 9.80 10.68
CA LEU A 268 -10.39 10.74 10.09
C LEU A 268 -9.16 10.03 9.53
N TYR A 269 -8.71 8.96 10.20
CA TYR A 269 -7.61 8.09 9.81
C TYR A 269 -8.01 6.63 10.03
N ASP A 270 -7.48 5.73 9.23
CA ASP A 270 -7.60 4.30 9.47
C ASP A 270 -6.50 3.86 10.45
N ILE A 271 -6.89 3.68 11.71
CA ILE A 271 -6.00 3.32 12.81
C ILE A 271 -6.33 1.95 13.40
N ARG A 272 -6.87 1.03 12.58
CA ARG A 272 -7.18 -0.35 13.01
C ARG A 272 -5.94 -1.19 13.30
N ALA A 273 -4.78 -0.81 12.76
CA ALA A 273 -3.49 -1.39 13.14
C ALA A 273 -2.70 -0.43 14.02
N SER A 274 -1.88 -0.96 14.92
CA SER A 274 -0.97 -0.18 15.76
C SER A 274 0.45 -0.75 15.66
N PRO A 275 1.46 0.08 15.34
CA PRO A 275 1.34 1.51 15.00
C PRO A 275 0.77 1.75 13.60
N THR A 276 0.11 2.89 13.39
CA THR A 276 -0.21 3.42 12.07
C THR A 276 0.63 4.67 11.80
N ILE A 277 1.34 4.71 10.68
CA ILE A 277 2.37 5.72 10.39
C ILE A 277 2.06 6.45 9.09
N TYR A 278 2.12 7.80 9.15
CA TYR A 278 2.09 8.68 7.98
C TYR A 278 3.33 9.57 7.97
N LEU A 279 3.89 9.84 6.80
CA LEU A 279 4.88 10.91 6.63
C LEU A 279 4.23 12.08 5.92
N LEU A 280 4.35 13.27 6.51
CA LEU A 280 3.78 14.51 5.98
C LEU A 280 4.89 15.51 5.68
N ASP A 281 4.71 16.37 4.67
CA ASP A 281 5.56 17.53 4.42
C ASP A 281 5.23 18.71 5.35
N ILE A 282 5.93 19.82 5.18
CA ILE A 282 5.72 21.06 5.95
C ILE A 282 4.30 21.61 5.81
N ASN A 283 3.65 21.41 4.66
CA ASN A 283 2.27 21.82 4.37
C ASN A 283 1.23 20.78 4.79
N LYS A 284 1.67 19.71 5.45
CA LYS A 284 0.84 18.56 5.85
C LYS A 284 0.29 17.76 4.67
N LYS A 285 0.94 17.83 3.51
CA LYS A 285 0.67 16.95 2.40
C LYS A 285 1.20 15.55 2.73
N VAL A 286 0.40 14.53 2.49
CA VAL A 286 0.79 13.14 2.75
C VAL A 286 1.83 12.71 1.71
N LEU A 287 3.00 12.33 2.19
CA LEU A 287 4.11 11.78 1.40
C LEU A 287 4.10 10.25 1.42
N LEU A 288 3.84 9.66 2.59
CA LEU A 288 3.65 8.22 2.77
C LEU A 288 2.40 8.00 3.64
N LYS A 289 1.60 7.00 3.28
CA LYS A 289 0.36 6.62 3.97
C LYS A 289 0.48 5.19 4.46
N ASP A 290 0.16 4.96 5.76
CA ASP A 290 0.07 3.63 6.36
C ASP A 290 1.31 2.78 6.04
N THR A 291 2.45 3.32 6.41
CA THR A 291 3.79 2.85 6.02
C THR A 291 4.56 2.34 7.23
N ASP A 292 5.70 1.71 6.98
CA ASP A 292 6.68 1.31 7.99
C ASP A 292 7.87 2.28 8.08
N LEU A 293 8.70 2.13 9.11
CA LEU A 293 9.86 2.99 9.34
C LEU A 293 10.96 2.78 8.29
N SER A 294 11.06 1.60 7.69
CA SER A 294 12.04 1.32 6.64
C SER A 294 11.73 2.16 5.39
N ASN A 295 10.47 2.22 4.98
CA ASN A 295 10.02 3.05 3.88
C ASN A 295 10.18 4.56 4.19
N VAL A 296 9.90 4.97 5.43
CA VAL A 296 10.17 6.35 5.88
C VAL A 296 11.66 6.68 5.76
N ALA A 297 12.54 5.78 6.21
CA ALA A 297 13.99 5.97 6.12
C ALA A 297 14.46 6.05 4.67
N LEU A 298 13.97 5.17 3.80
CA LEU A 298 14.27 5.19 2.36
C LEU A 298 13.85 6.52 1.72
N PHE A 299 12.62 6.98 2.00
CA PHE A 299 12.11 8.25 1.49
C PHE A 299 12.98 9.43 1.94
N LEU A 300 13.25 9.54 3.24
CA LEU A 300 14.05 10.64 3.81
C LEU A 300 15.51 10.62 3.31
N ASN A 301 16.09 9.44 3.05
CA ASN A 301 17.40 9.32 2.45
C ASN A 301 17.43 9.82 1.00
N ALA A 302 16.42 9.49 0.21
CA ALA A 302 16.32 9.98 -1.17
C ALA A 302 16.20 11.52 -1.22
N GLN A 303 15.51 12.15 -0.25
CA GLN A 303 15.43 13.62 -0.16
C GLN A 303 16.76 14.26 0.23
N SER A 304 17.58 13.59 1.04
CA SER A 304 18.87 14.13 1.50
C SER A 304 19.91 14.25 0.37
N THR A 305 19.79 13.45 -0.69
CA THR A 305 20.63 13.53 -1.89
C THR A 305 20.28 14.72 -2.77
N LEU A 306 19.15 15.40 -2.51
CA LEU A 306 18.65 16.57 -3.24
C LEU A 306 18.95 17.90 -2.54
N ASN A 307 19.90 17.93 -1.56
CA ASN A 307 20.34 19.16 -0.84
C ASN A 307 19.19 19.90 -0.12
N ILE A 308 18.48 19.21 0.78
CA ILE A 308 17.66 19.85 1.81
C ILE A 308 18.39 19.79 3.14
#